data_b36b8f7fbfdddd63164b70d607153ad0
#
_entry.id   b36b8f7fbfdddd63164b70d607153ad0
#
_cell.length_a   1.000
_cell.length_b   1.000
_cell.length_c   1.000
_cell.angle_alpha   90.00
_cell.angle_beta   90.00
_cell.angle_gamma   90.00
#
_symmetry.space_group_name_H-M   'P 1'
#
loop_
_entity.id
_entity.type
_entity.pdbx_description
1 polymer ?
#
loop_
_entity_poly.entity_id
_entity_poly.type
_entity_poly.pdbx_seq_one_letter_code
_entity_poly.pdbx_strand_id
1 'polypeptide(L)'
;MLQGQIYRGVNETIESVVWISDLRRFTRMSDEFAPPVMLGILNDHFERVVGAIAAQGGEVLKFMGDSVLAIFPVDPELGARPASRAALAAGLVATEQAAAGPRARGEAGGDEIDFGIELHHGTVVYGNIGAPDRLDFTVIGPAVNQTARIEALCRTLDRQVLVSQRIAEGTDAELVSLGCQALRGVREPQEIFTLPEFA
;
A
#
# COMPACT_ATOMS: atom_id res chain seq x y z
N MET A 1 -0.50 21.23 -4.33
CA MET A 1 0.52 21.10 -5.40
C MET A 1 1.69 22.01 -5.04
N LEU A 2 2.77 21.45 -4.47
CA LEU A 2 4.00 22.18 -4.25
C LEU A 2 4.74 22.27 -5.60
N GLN A 3 4.57 23.38 -6.31
CA GLN A 3 5.49 23.79 -7.36
C GLN A 3 6.83 24.15 -6.71
N GLY A 4 7.62 23.13 -6.34
CA GLY A 4 8.90 23.30 -5.69
C GLY A 4 10.03 22.93 -6.62
N GLN A 5 10.99 23.81 -6.71
CA GLN A 5 12.30 23.54 -7.35
C GLN A 5 12.86 22.23 -6.78
N ILE A 6 13.24 21.32 -7.68
CA ILE A 6 13.79 20.01 -7.33
C ILE A 6 15.22 20.22 -6.81
N TYR A 7 15.36 20.47 -5.53
CA TYR A 7 16.64 20.54 -4.84
C TYR A 7 16.79 19.39 -3.86
N ARG A 8 17.98 18.82 -3.79
CA ARG A 8 18.37 17.88 -2.75
C ARG A 8 18.25 18.55 -1.38
N GLY A 9 17.60 17.85 -0.41
CA GLY A 9 17.52 18.31 0.98
C GLY A 9 16.26 19.11 1.33
N VAL A 10 15.33 19.33 0.39
CA VAL A 10 13.98 19.76 0.76
C VAL A 10 13.23 18.51 1.22
N ASN A 11 13.06 18.39 2.53
CA ASN A 11 12.33 17.31 3.16
C ASN A 11 11.51 17.85 4.32
N GLU A 12 10.42 17.16 4.60
CA GLU A 12 9.51 17.47 5.69
C GLU A 12 9.22 16.19 6.48
N THR A 13 9.15 16.33 7.80
CA THR A 13 8.70 15.23 8.65
C THR A 13 7.20 15.37 8.86
N ILE A 14 6.45 14.38 8.43
CA ILE A 14 5.00 14.35 8.52
C ILE A 14 4.51 13.05 9.15
N GLU A 15 3.33 13.10 9.77
CA GLU A 15 2.56 11.90 10.08
C GLU A 15 1.77 11.50 8.84
N SER A 16 1.73 10.21 8.56
CA SER A 16 1.01 9.69 7.39
C SER A 16 0.57 8.25 7.59
N VAL A 17 -0.49 7.87 6.90
CA VAL A 17 -0.74 6.45 6.64
C VAL A 17 0.07 6.06 5.42
N VAL A 18 0.96 5.11 5.59
CA VAL A 18 1.74 4.50 4.53
C VAL A 18 0.96 3.33 3.95
N TRP A 19 0.86 3.30 2.64
CA TRP A 19 0.28 2.23 1.85
C TRP A 19 1.39 1.52 1.08
N ILE A 20 1.42 0.21 1.18
CA ILE A 20 2.14 -0.65 0.24
C ILE A 20 1.13 -1.66 -0.30
N SER A 21 1.17 -1.93 -1.58
CA SER A 21 0.45 -3.06 -2.18
C SER A 21 1.35 -3.79 -3.15
N ASP A 22 1.17 -5.12 -3.27
CA ASP A 22 2.06 -6.01 -4.03
C ASP A 22 1.24 -7.13 -4.67
N LEU A 23 1.53 -7.47 -5.93
CA LEU A 23 0.88 -8.59 -6.61
C LEU A 23 1.30 -9.93 -6.00
N ARG A 24 0.33 -10.76 -5.68
CA ARG A 24 0.63 -12.13 -5.25
C ARG A 24 1.12 -12.96 -6.44
N ARG A 25 2.13 -13.79 -6.17
CA ARG A 25 2.69 -14.70 -7.17
C ARG A 25 3.30 -14.01 -8.40
N PHE A 26 3.64 -12.71 -8.32
CA PHE A 26 4.22 -11.95 -9.43
C PHE A 26 5.42 -12.65 -10.08
N THR A 27 6.38 -13.14 -9.28
CA THR A 27 7.56 -13.86 -9.79
C THR A 27 7.17 -15.06 -10.64
N ARG A 28 6.22 -15.88 -10.15
CA ARG A 28 5.71 -17.04 -10.88
C ARG A 28 5.01 -16.62 -12.18
N MET A 29 4.17 -15.59 -12.10
CA MET A 29 3.46 -15.05 -13.27
C MET A 29 4.44 -14.53 -14.32
N SER A 30 5.54 -13.90 -13.90
CA SER A 30 6.59 -13.40 -14.78
C SER A 30 7.34 -14.52 -15.51
N ASP A 31 7.42 -15.71 -14.92
CA ASP A 31 8.01 -16.89 -15.56
C ASP A 31 7.03 -17.61 -16.52
N GLU A 32 5.73 -17.55 -16.22
CA GLU A 32 4.69 -18.27 -16.96
C GLU A 32 4.12 -17.48 -18.14
N PHE A 33 4.04 -16.14 -18.02
CA PHE A 33 3.42 -15.29 -19.05
C PHE A 33 4.44 -14.60 -19.95
N ALA A 34 4.09 -14.45 -21.22
CA ALA A 34 4.86 -13.63 -22.14
C ALA A 34 4.93 -12.17 -21.68
N PRO A 35 6.06 -11.46 -21.87
CA PRO A 35 6.23 -10.09 -21.38
C PRO A 35 5.12 -9.09 -21.72
N PRO A 36 4.51 -9.10 -22.93
CA PRO A 36 3.39 -8.20 -23.22
C PRO A 36 2.14 -8.48 -22.40
N VAL A 37 1.88 -9.76 -22.05
CA VAL A 37 0.75 -10.15 -21.20
C VAL A 37 0.99 -9.68 -19.78
N MET A 38 2.22 -9.88 -19.26
CA MET A 38 2.60 -9.45 -17.92
C MET A 38 2.52 -7.92 -17.76
N LEU A 39 2.96 -7.17 -18.76
CA LEU A 39 2.81 -5.71 -18.78
C LEU A 39 1.33 -5.29 -18.76
N GLY A 40 0.47 -6.00 -19.47
CA GLY A 40 -0.98 -5.76 -19.42
C GLY A 40 -1.54 -5.97 -18.03
N ILE A 41 -1.17 -7.06 -17.35
CA ILE A 41 -1.59 -7.36 -15.97
C ILE A 41 -1.12 -6.26 -14.99
N LEU A 42 0.15 -5.85 -15.10
CA LEU A 42 0.70 -4.76 -14.26
C LEU A 42 -0.03 -3.44 -14.47
N ASN A 43 -0.26 -3.06 -15.72
CA ASN A 43 -0.94 -1.81 -16.03
C ASN A 43 -2.38 -1.81 -15.48
N ASP A 44 -3.11 -2.91 -15.66
CA ASP A 44 -4.47 -3.07 -15.14
C ASP A 44 -4.49 -3.00 -13.60
N HIS A 45 -3.49 -3.60 -12.94
CA HIS A 45 -3.33 -3.54 -11.49
C HIS A 45 -3.05 -2.10 -11.02
N PHE A 46 -2.07 -1.45 -11.62
CA PHE A 46 -1.70 -0.08 -11.27
C PHE A 46 -2.83 0.90 -11.52
N GLU A 47 -3.56 0.79 -12.62
CA GLU A 47 -4.69 1.67 -12.91
C GLU A 47 -5.76 1.61 -11.81
N ARG A 48 -6.11 0.40 -11.34
CA ARG A 48 -7.08 0.21 -10.25
C ARG A 48 -6.58 0.76 -8.92
N VAL A 49 -5.37 0.37 -8.52
CA VAL A 49 -4.81 0.77 -7.23
C VAL A 49 -4.58 2.28 -7.17
N VAL A 50 -3.99 2.86 -8.21
CA VAL A 50 -3.75 4.31 -8.30
C VAL A 50 -5.07 5.07 -8.33
N GLY A 51 -6.04 4.60 -9.09
CA GLY A 51 -7.39 5.19 -9.14
C GLY A 51 -8.08 5.19 -7.78
N ALA A 52 -8.02 4.07 -7.05
CA ALA A 52 -8.61 3.94 -5.72
C ALA A 52 -7.92 4.87 -4.70
N ILE A 53 -6.58 4.92 -4.69
CA ILE A 53 -5.81 5.79 -3.82
C ILE A 53 -6.13 7.27 -4.09
N ALA A 54 -6.06 7.69 -5.35
CA ALA A 54 -6.30 9.08 -5.75
C ALA A 54 -7.74 9.54 -5.45
N ALA A 55 -8.73 8.69 -5.66
CA ALA A 55 -10.13 8.98 -5.35
C ALA A 55 -10.38 9.25 -3.87
N GLN A 56 -9.54 8.73 -2.98
CA GLN A 56 -9.61 8.93 -1.53
C GLN A 56 -8.60 9.98 -1.02
N GLY A 57 -7.95 10.73 -1.92
CA GLY A 57 -7.02 11.81 -1.56
C GLY A 57 -5.63 11.32 -1.14
N GLY A 58 -5.29 10.06 -1.42
CA GLY A 58 -3.94 9.54 -1.25
C GLY A 58 -3.01 9.98 -2.39
N GLU A 59 -1.72 9.93 -2.14
CA GLU A 59 -0.66 10.28 -3.07
C GLU A 59 0.21 9.05 -3.38
N VAL A 60 0.22 8.64 -4.65
CA VAL A 60 1.11 7.58 -5.12
C VAL A 60 2.49 8.17 -5.35
N LEU A 61 3.50 7.62 -4.70
CA LEU A 61 4.87 8.10 -4.75
C LEU A 61 5.68 7.39 -5.83
N LYS A 62 5.58 6.06 -5.88
CA LYS A 62 6.31 5.27 -6.87
C LYS A 62 5.82 3.84 -7.00
N PHE A 63 6.21 3.23 -8.12
CA PHE A 63 6.15 1.79 -8.36
C PHE A 63 7.50 1.15 -8.03
N MET A 64 7.47 0.00 -7.38
CA MET A 64 8.66 -0.78 -7.02
C MET A 64 8.47 -2.21 -7.53
N GLY A 65 8.79 -2.44 -8.81
CA GLY A 65 8.42 -3.68 -9.49
C GLY A 65 6.92 -3.77 -9.68
N ASP A 66 6.28 -4.71 -9.02
CA ASP A 66 4.83 -4.92 -8.96
C ASP A 66 4.16 -4.22 -7.75
N SER A 67 4.96 -3.62 -6.86
CA SER A 67 4.46 -2.93 -5.67
C SER A 67 4.16 -1.46 -5.94
N VAL A 68 3.15 -0.93 -5.23
CA VAL A 68 2.81 0.50 -5.19
C VAL A 68 3.09 1.04 -3.79
N LEU A 69 3.92 2.09 -3.72
CA LEU A 69 4.10 2.88 -2.49
C LEU A 69 3.29 4.16 -2.59
N ALA A 70 2.42 4.38 -1.62
CA ALA A 70 1.62 5.59 -1.52
C ALA A 70 1.48 6.05 -0.07
N ILE A 71 0.97 7.27 0.11
CA ILE A 71 0.71 7.85 1.42
C ILE A 71 -0.66 8.53 1.45
N PHE A 72 -1.21 8.61 2.67
CA PHE A 72 -2.33 9.47 3.02
C PHE A 72 -1.84 10.39 4.13
N PRO A 73 -1.44 11.64 3.82
CA PRO A 73 -0.93 12.58 4.80
C PRO A 73 -1.96 12.85 5.90
N VAL A 74 -1.49 12.93 7.13
CA VAL A 74 -2.33 13.27 8.29
C VAL A 74 -2.37 14.79 8.41
N ASP A 75 -3.58 15.34 8.42
CA ASP A 75 -3.78 16.73 8.75
C ASP A 75 -3.54 16.94 10.26
N PRO A 76 -2.60 17.83 10.67
CA PRO A 76 -2.30 18.04 12.08
C PRO A 76 -3.49 18.54 12.92
N GLU A 77 -4.47 19.23 12.30
CA GLU A 77 -5.65 19.73 13.00
C GLU A 77 -6.74 18.65 13.16
N LEU A 78 -6.86 17.74 12.18
CA LEU A 78 -7.88 16.70 12.14
C LEU A 78 -7.40 15.36 12.74
N GLY A 79 -6.09 15.19 12.87
CA GLY A 79 -5.46 13.95 13.35
C GLY A 79 -5.52 12.79 12.37
N ALA A 80 -5.15 11.60 12.83
CA ALA A 80 -4.96 10.42 11.97
C ALA A 80 -6.27 9.80 11.42
N ARG A 81 -7.40 10.05 12.06
CA ARG A 81 -8.67 9.38 11.74
C ARG A 81 -9.14 9.56 10.29
N PRO A 82 -9.15 10.77 9.70
CA PRO A 82 -9.55 10.95 8.30
C PRO A 82 -8.63 10.20 7.33
N ALA A 83 -7.31 10.26 7.54
CA ALA A 83 -6.33 9.57 6.71
C ALA A 83 -6.46 8.04 6.80
N SER A 84 -6.67 7.50 8.01
CA SER A 84 -6.88 6.06 8.21
C SER A 84 -8.17 5.58 7.52
N ARG A 85 -9.26 6.33 7.62
CA ARG A 85 -10.52 6.01 6.92
C ARG A 85 -10.37 6.07 5.40
N ALA A 86 -9.68 7.09 4.89
CA ALA A 86 -9.43 7.25 3.46
C ALA A 86 -8.60 6.09 2.91
N ALA A 87 -7.54 5.69 3.61
CA ALA A 87 -6.70 4.57 3.21
C ALA A 87 -7.47 3.23 3.23
N LEU A 88 -8.30 2.98 4.26
CA LEU A 88 -9.15 1.79 4.32
C LEU A 88 -10.20 1.78 3.20
N ALA A 89 -10.85 2.91 2.93
CA ALA A 89 -11.80 3.03 1.84
C ALA A 89 -11.15 2.80 0.47
N ALA A 90 -9.92 3.30 0.27
CA ALA A 90 -9.15 3.02 -0.93
C ALA A 90 -8.86 1.51 -1.06
N GLY A 91 -8.53 0.84 0.05
CA GLY A 91 -8.31 -0.60 0.09
C GLY A 91 -9.53 -1.40 -0.35
N LEU A 92 -10.70 -1.08 0.19
CA LEU A 92 -11.96 -1.71 -0.21
C LEU A 92 -12.26 -1.50 -1.69
N VAL A 93 -12.16 -0.26 -2.18
CA VAL A 93 -12.41 0.06 -3.61
C VAL A 93 -11.44 -0.70 -4.51
N ALA A 94 -10.14 -0.75 -4.18
CA ALA A 94 -9.15 -1.46 -4.98
C ALA A 94 -9.44 -2.96 -5.07
N THR A 95 -9.82 -3.58 -3.96
CA THR A 95 -10.15 -5.02 -3.90
C THR A 95 -11.47 -5.34 -4.61
N GLU A 96 -12.50 -4.51 -4.46
CA GLU A 96 -13.77 -4.65 -5.20
C GLU A 96 -13.56 -4.54 -6.71
N GLN A 97 -12.76 -3.57 -7.15
CA GLN A 97 -12.43 -3.40 -8.57
C GLN A 97 -11.62 -4.57 -9.13
N ALA A 98 -10.76 -5.18 -8.32
CA ALA A 98 -10.04 -6.38 -8.73
C ALA A 98 -10.98 -7.58 -8.88
N ALA A 99 -11.89 -7.79 -7.93
CA ALA A 99 -12.89 -8.86 -7.99
C ALA A 99 -13.88 -8.69 -9.14
N ALA A 100 -14.21 -7.43 -9.49
CA ALA A 100 -15.04 -7.08 -10.64
C ALA A 100 -14.28 -7.08 -11.98
N GLY A 101 -12.94 -7.11 -11.90
CA GLY A 101 -12.06 -7.10 -13.08
C GLY A 101 -12.25 -8.33 -13.96
N PRO A 102 -11.67 -8.35 -15.16
CA PRO A 102 -12.16 -9.17 -16.24
C PRO A 102 -12.07 -10.68 -15.97
N ARG A 103 -13.16 -11.24 -15.49
CA ARG A 103 -13.55 -12.60 -15.87
C ARG A 103 -13.67 -12.71 -17.40
N ALA A 104 -13.59 -11.58 -18.11
CA ALA A 104 -13.65 -11.46 -19.57
C ALA A 104 -12.36 -11.89 -20.29
N ARG A 105 -11.26 -12.18 -19.59
CA ARG A 105 -10.09 -12.87 -20.17
C ARG A 105 -10.14 -14.39 -19.98
N GLY A 106 -11.31 -14.93 -19.69
CA GLY A 106 -11.59 -16.35 -19.51
C GLY A 106 -11.36 -17.26 -20.71
N GLU A 107 -10.80 -16.76 -21.83
CA GLU A 107 -10.39 -17.57 -22.97
C GLU A 107 -8.92 -18.02 -22.93
N ALA A 108 -8.15 -17.59 -21.92
CA ALA A 108 -6.74 -17.96 -21.76
C ALA A 108 -6.33 -18.20 -20.30
N GLY A 109 -7.17 -18.91 -19.51
CA GLY A 109 -6.76 -19.33 -18.16
C GLY A 109 -6.35 -18.16 -17.24
N GLY A 110 -7.08 -17.03 -17.29
CA GLY A 110 -6.75 -15.84 -16.54
C GLY A 110 -6.91 -16.09 -15.05
N ASP A 111 -5.80 -16.30 -14.35
CA ASP A 111 -5.75 -16.26 -12.90
C ASP A 111 -6.27 -14.87 -12.45
N GLU A 112 -7.13 -14.88 -11.47
CA GLU A 112 -7.63 -13.68 -10.81
C GLU A 112 -6.42 -12.90 -10.29
N ILE A 113 -6.35 -11.59 -10.61
CA ILE A 113 -5.26 -10.74 -10.12
C ILE A 113 -5.45 -10.62 -8.61
N ASP A 114 -4.62 -11.34 -7.87
CA ASP A 114 -4.59 -11.31 -6.41
C ASP A 114 -3.43 -10.43 -5.93
N PHE A 115 -3.68 -9.57 -4.95
CA PHE A 115 -2.68 -8.67 -4.38
C PHE A 115 -2.94 -8.44 -2.90
N GLY A 116 -1.88 -8.07 -2.18
CA GLY A 116 -1.95 -7.63 -0.80
C GLY A 116 -1.96 -6.11 -0.68
N ILE A 117 -2.57 -5.60 0.38
CA ILE A 117 -2.54 -4.19 0.78
C ILE A 117 -2.18 -4.12 2.25
N GLU A 118 -1.18 -3.32 2.56
CA GLU A 118 -0.71 -3.09 3.92
C GLU A 118 -0.79 -1.61 4.26
N LEU A 119 -1.38 -1.33 5.42
CA LEU A 119 -1.55 0.02 5.94
C LEU A 119 -0.91 0.16 7.32
N HIS A 120 -0.08 1.18 7.46
CA HIS A 120 0.50 1.52 8.75
C HIS A 120 0.54 3.05 8.94
N HIS A 121 0.10 3.53 10.10
CA HIS A 121 0.20 4.95 10.46
C HIS A 121 1.49 5.22 11.23
N GLY A 122 2.21 6.26 10.84
CA GLY A 122 3.38 6.73 11.58
C GLY A 122 4.12 7.86 10.89
N THR A 123 5.22 8.27 11.50
CA THR A 123 6.06 9.36 11.05
C THR A 123 6.91 8.93 9.86
N VAL A 124 6.94 9.77 8.83
CA VAL A 124 7.80 9.63 7.65
C VAL A 124 8.54 10.93 7.36
N VAL A 125 9.68 10.83 6.71
CA VAL A 125 10.36 11.96 6.09
C VAL A 125 10.01 11.93 4.60
N TYR A 126 9.37 12.97 4.14
CA TYR A 126 8.82 13.15 2.80
C TYR A 126 9.64 14.19 2.04
N GLY A 127 10.10 13.88 0.85
CA GLY A 127 10.87 14.82 0.06
C GLY A 127 11.76 14.20 -1.01
N ASN A 128 12.69 15.03 -1.52
CA ASN A 128 13.64 14.65 -2.56
C ASN A 128 14.86 13.94 -1.96
N ILE A 129 15.00 12.66 -2.25
CA ILE A 129 16.05 11.78 -1.71
C ILE A 129 16.85 11.21 -2.87
N GLY A 130 18.18 11.19 -2.76
CA GLY A 130 19.02 10.58 -3.77
C GLY A 130 20.39 11.23 -3.96
N ALA A 131 21.00 10.94 -5.11
CA ALA A 131 22.25 11.52 -5.54
C ALA A 131 22.02 12.87 -6.26
N PRO A 132 23.07 13.72 -6.40
CA PRO A 132 22.93 15.02 -7.08
C PRO A 132 22.30 14.92 -8.48
N ASP A 133 22.63 13.87 -9.21
CA ASP A 133 22.21 13.68 -10.60
C ASP A 133 20.94 12.80 -10.72
N ARG A 134 20.43 12.28 -9.61
CA ARG A 134 19.22 11.44 -9.58
C ARG A 134 18.50 11.55 -8.25
N LEU A 135 17.47 12.36 -8.23
CA LEU A 135 16.59 12.54 -7.10
C LEU A 135 15.30 11.75 -7.32
N ASP A 136 14.85 11.14 -6.26
CA ASP A 136 13.55 10.46 -6.17
C ASP A 136 12.69 11.16 -5.12
N PHE A 137 11.49 11.54 -5.49
CA PHE A 137 10.53 12.14 -4.58
C PHE A 137 9.77 11.01 -3.88
N THR A 138 10.01 10.84 -2.59
CA THR A 138 9.54 9.66 -1.87
C THR A 138 9.46 9.90 -0.37
N VAL A 139 9.08 8.86 0.36
CA VAL A 139 9.11 8.82 1.82
C VAL A 139 10.13 7.79 2.31
N ILE A 140 10.76 8.11 3.43
CA ILE A 140 11.58 7.18 4.20
C ILE A 140 11.21 7.26 5.68
N GLY A 141 11.54 6.24 6.44
CA GLY A 141 11.36 6.26 7.89
C GLY A 141 10.89 4.93 8.46
N PRO A 142 10.77 4.88 9.81
CA PRO A 142 10.33 3.68 10.50
C PRO A 142 8.96 3.16 10.02
N ALA A 143 8.01 4.07 9.73
CA ALA A 143 6.68 3.70 9.28
C ALA A 143 6.71 2.95 7.94
N VAL A 144 7.51 3.41 6.96
CA VAL A 144 7.66 2.73 5.66
C VAL A 144 8.24 1.32 5.86
N ASN A 145 9.26 1.21 6.73
CA ASN A 145 9.87 -0.08 7.03
C ASN A 145 8.90 -1.03 7.76
N GLN A 146 8.03 -0.51 8.63
CA GLN A 146 7.01 -1.33 9.31
C GLN A 146 5.96 -1.81 8.33
N THR A 147 5.46 -0.95 7.45
CA THR A 147 4.51 -1.33 6.40
C THR A 147 5.07 -2.46 5.53
N ALA A 148 6.32 -2.34 5.06
CA ALA A 148 6.98 -3.38 4.27
C ALA A 148 7.18 -4.71 5.02
N ARG A 149 7.18 -4.69 6.36
CA ARG A 149 7.25 -5.93 7.16
C ARG A 149 5.88 -6.55 7.38
N ILE A 150 4.83 -5.74 7.45
CA ILE A 150 3.45 -6.22 7.46
C ILE A 150 3.14 -6.88 6.12
N GLU A 151 3.63 -6.33 5.01
CA GLU A 151 3.51 -6.94 3.67
C GLU A 151 3.98 -8.40 3.66
N ALA A 152 5.12 -8.69 4.26
CA ALA A 152 5.63 -10.05 4.35
C ALA A 152 4.69 -11.02 5.09
N LEU A 153 3.76 -10.54 5.93
CA LEU A 153 2.76 -11.35 6.61
C LEU A 153 1.54 -11.68 5.73
N CYS A 154 1.24 -10.90 4.70
CA CYS A 154 0.08 -11.14 3.84
C CYS A 154 0.06 -12.55 3.27
N ARG A 155 1.25 -13.08 2.92
CA ARG A 155 1.40 -14.45 2.42
C ARG A 155 1.18 -15.50 3.50
N THR A 156 1.61 -15.21 4.74
CA THR A 156 1.52 -16.14 5.86
C THR A 156 0.12 -16.21 6.44
N LEU A 157 -0.53 -15.05 6.55
CA LEU A 157 -1.86 -14.92 7.11
C LEU A 157 -2.96 -15.16 6.07
N ASP A 158 -2.58 -15.20 4.78
CA ASP A 158 -3.49 -15.36 3.64
C ASP A 158 -4.65 -14.37 3.67
N ARG A 159 -4.32 -13.10 3.89
CA ARG A 159 -5.28 -11.99 3.95
C ARG A 159 -4.91 -10.92 2.93
N GLN A 160 -5.94 -10.39 2.27
CA GLN A 160 -5.75 -9.41 1.20
C GLN A 160 -5.45 -8.01 1.75
N VAL A 161 -6.01 -7.63 2.89
CA VAL A 161 -5.77 -6.34 3.53
C VAL A 161 -5.27 -6.56 4.95
N LEU A 162 -4.08 -6.03 5.26
CA LEU A 162 -3.53 -6.02 6.61
C LEU A 162 -3.32 -4.59 7.11
N VAL A 163 -3.72 -4.35 8.33
CA VAL A 163 -3.56 -3.05 8.97
C VAL A 163 -2.91 -3.19 10.34
N SER A 164 -2.07 -2.23 10.69
CA SER A 164 -1.43 -2.19 11.99
C SER A 164 -2.39 -1.71 13.09
N GLN A 165 -2.05 -2.01 14.34
CA GLN A 165 -2.75 -1.52 15.51
C GLN A 165 -2.94 0.01 15.48
N ARG A 166 -1.95 0.79 15.00
CA ARG A 166 -2.08 2.25 14.91
C ARG A 166 -3.18 2.70 13.95
N ILE A 167 -3.48 1.94 12.91
CA ILE A 167 -4.64 2.19 12.06
C ILE A 167 -5.92 1.85 12.81
N ALA A 168 -5.95 0.71 13.51
CA ALA A 168 -7.12 0.29 14.28
C ALA A 168 -7.48 1.31 15.38
N GLU A 169 -6.50 1.87 16.07
CA GLU A 169 -6.70 2.93 17.06
C GLU A 169 -7.16 4.26 16.43
N GLY A 170 -6.81 4.51 15.18
CA GLY A 170 -7.11 5.73 14.42
C GLY A 170 -8.37 5.66 13.56
N THR A 171 -9.21 4.62 13.67
CA THR A 171 -10.41 4.47 12.84
C THR A 171 -11.63 4.04 13.66
N ASP A 172 -12.82 4.33 13.11
CA ASP A 172 -14.09 3.78 13.63
C ASP A 172 -14.56 2.57 12.80
N ALA A 173 -13.78 2.14 11.80
CA ALA A 173 -14.10 0.97 11.01
C ALA A 173 -14.04 -0.28 11.89
N GLU A 174 -14.97 -1.21 11.66
CA GLU A 174 -14.90 -2.54 12.25
C GLU A 174 -13.71 -3.28 11.69
N LEU A 175 -12.84 -3.79 12.56
CA LEU A 175 -11.64 -4.54 12.20
C LEU A 175 -11.60 -5.85 13.00
N VAL A 176 -11.10 -6.89 12.36
CA VAL A 176 -10.91 -8.20 12.97
C VAL A 176 -9.45 -8.39 13.34
N SER A 177 -9.14 -8.65 14.60
CA SER A 177 -7.78 -8.92 15.06
C SER A 177 -7.31 -10.28 14.56
N LEU A 178 -6.11 -10.31 14.00
CA LEU A 178 -5.36 -11.51 13.61
C LEU A 178 -4.30 -11.89 14.66
N GLY A 179 -4.36 -11.23 15.83
CA GLY A 179 -3.44 -11.43 16.94
C GLY A 179 -2.10 -10.72 16.76
N CYS A 180 -1.24 -10.93 17.75
CA CYS A 180 0.10 -10.34 17.77
C CYS A 180 1.05 -11.12 16.85
N GLN A 181 1.71 -10.39 15.94
CA GLN A 181 2.65 -10.91 14.96
C GLN A 181 4.05 -10.38 15.23
N ALA A 182 5.05 -11.25 15.18
CA ALA A 182 6.44 -10.86 15.26
C ALA A 182 6.91 -10.28 13.93
N LEU A 183 7.26 -9.00 13.92
CA LEU A 183 7.81 -8.33 12.74
C LEU A 183 9.34 -8.32 12.81
N ARG A 184 10.01 -8.73 11.74
CA ARG A 184 11.48 -8.81 11.69
C ARG A 184 12.11 -7.46 12.04
N GLY A 185 12.91 -7.41 13.13
CA GLY A 185 13.60 -6.22 13.59
C GLY A 185 12.71 -5.17 14.29
N VAL A 186 11.50 -5.51 14.64
CA VAL A 186 10.66 -4.79 15.59
C VAL A 186 10.77 -5.53 16.94
N ARG A 187 11.04 -4.80 18.03
CA ARG A 187 11.30 -5.42 19.33
C ARG A 187 10.09 -6.13 19.91
N GLU A 188 8.93 -5.54 19.74
CA GLU A 188 7.69 -6.03 20.32
C GLU A 188 6.77 -6.54 19.21
N PRO A 189 6.09 -7.68 19.42
CA PRO A 189 5.06 -8.13 18.51
C PRO A 189 4.00 -7.03 18.31
N GLN A 190 3.52 -6.89 17.09
CA GLN A 190 2.48 -5.92 16.74
C GLN A 190 1.17 -6.65 16.50
N GLU A 191 0.10 -6.12 17.06
CA GLU A 191 -1.23 -6.61 16.74
C GLU A 191 -1.60 -6.18 15.32
N ILE A 192 -2.01 -7.15 14.51
CA ILE A 192 -2.38 -6.96 13.11
C ILE A 192 -3.87 -7.24 12.96
N PHE A 193 -4.49 -6.45 12.13
CA PHE A 193 -5.94 -6.53 11.88
C PHE A 193 -6.21 -6.68 10.39
N THR A 194 -7.42 -7.08 10.07
CA THR A 194 -7.98 -7.08 8.71
C THR A 194 -9.39 -6.52 8.73
N LEU A 195 -9.94 -6.22 7.56
CA LEU A 195 -11.35 -5.89 7.41
C LEU A 195 -12.22 -7.15 7.52
N PRO A 196 -13.47 -7.06 8.03
CA PRO A 196 -14.36 -8.22 8.19
C PRO A 196 -14.56 -9.01 6.90
N GLU A 197 -14.58 -8.34 5.75
CA GLU A 197 -14.74 -8.93 4.42
C GLU A 197 -13.56 -9.86 4.04
N PHE A 198 -12.42 -9.71 4.71
CA PHE A 198 -11.18 -10.50 4.47
C PHE A 198 -10.76 -11.32 5.69
N ALA A 199 -11.62 -11.49 6.70
CA ALA A 199 -11.30 -12.21 7.93
C ALA A 199 -11.30 -13.75 7.77
#